data_f748f118aed01412764e053393b76a9e
#
_entry.id   f748f118aed01412764e053393b76a9e
#
_cell.length_a   1.000
_cell.length_b   1.000
_cell.length_c   1.000
_cell.angle_alpha   90.00
_cell.angle_beta   90.00
_cell.angle_gamma   90.00
#
_symmetry.space_group_name_H-M   'P 1'
#
loop_
_entity.id
_entity.type
_entity.pdbx_description
1 polymer ?
#
loop_
_entity_poly.entity_id
_entity_poly.type
_entity_poly.pdbx_seq_one_letter_code
_entity_poly.pdbx_strand_id
1 'polypeptide(L)'
;MDEFYAGARPADTEKLLGVIRSRNISMVPILQSIAQAKAIYPNEKWEIMMDNMAAVVFLGSGPQAKSTHEYISETLGNATADKRDDRMSFGVNSSSDLSYSKAELKLMTPGQVRRMPPTEC
;
A
#
# COMPACT_ATOMS: atom_id res chain seq x y z
N MET A 1 -18.87 8.92 -4.03
CA MET A 1 -19.23 8.20 -5.28
C MET A 1 -18.97 6.73 -5.05
N ASP A 2 -19.94 6.03 -4.53
CA ASP A 2 -19.94 4.57 -4.51
C ASP A 2 -20.02 4.11 -5.96
N GLU A 3 -19.26 3.11 -6.34
CA GLU A 3 -19.23 2.59 -7.72
C GLU A 3 -18.56 3.50 -8.75
N PHE A 4 -17.40 4.05 -8.45
CA PHE A 4 -16.61 4.79 -9.44
C PHE A 4 -16.35 3.97 -10.73
N TYR A 5 -16.38 2.64 -10.62
CA TYR A 5 -16.24 1.73 -11.77
C TYR A 5 -17.46 1.74 -12.70
N ALA A 6 -18.67 1.80 -12.14
CA ALA A 6 -19.92 1.75 -12.88
C ALA A 6 -20.42 3.14 -13.32
N GLY A 7 -19.90 4.20 -12.72
CA GLY A 7 -20.30 5.59 -12.99
C GLY A 7 -19.70 6.17 -14.26
N ALA A 8 -20.16 7.35 -14.62
CA ALA A 8 -19.62 8.11 -15.74
C ALA A 8 -18.14 8.44 -15.47
N ARG A 9 -17.26 7.99 -16.35
CA ARG A 9 -15.83 8.30 -16.30
C ARG A 9 -15.63 9.73 -16.80
N PRO A 10 -15.15 10.67 -15.98
CA PRO A 10 -14.74 11.94 -16.51
C PRO A 10 -13.59 11.73 -17.50
N ALA A 11 -13.71 12.27 -18.70
CA ALA A 11 -12.59 12.26 -19.63
C ALA A 11 -11.43 13.08 -19.03
N ASP A 12 -10.20 12.60 -19.23
CA ASP A 12 -8.98 13.30 -18.80
C ASP A 12 -8.93 13.57 -17.27
N THR A 13 -9.41 12.64 -16.45
CA THR A 13 -9.41 12.78 -14.96
C THR A 13 -8.02 13.14 -14.43
N GLU A 14 -6.97 12.59 -15.01
CA GLU A 14 -5.58 12.88 -14.64
C GLU A 14 -5.21 14.36 -14.82
N LYS A 15 -5.70 14.99 -15.88
CA LYS A 15 -5.48 16.43 -16.13
C LYS A 15 -6.36 17.28 -15.22
N LEU A 16 -7.60 16.83 -14.98
CA LEU A 16 -8.54 17.51 -14.12
C LEU A 16 -8.02 17.61 -12.69
N LEU A 17 -7.45 16.52 -12.14
CA LEU A 17 -6.91 16.47 -10.79
C LEU A 17 -5.82 17.52 -10.54
N GLY A 18 -4.95 17.78 -11.53
CA GLY A 18 -3.95 18.83 -11.43
C GLY A 18 -4.53 20.24 -11.31
N VAL A 19 -5.72 20.47 -11.89
CA VAL A 19 -6.35 21.80 -11.96
C VAL A 19 -7.34 22.05 -10.83
N ILE A 20 -8.08 21.04 -10.38
CA ILE A 20 -9.15 21.21 -9.37
C ILE A 20 -8.64 21.72 -8.03
N ARG A 21 -7.39 21.35 -7.68
CA ARG A 21 -6.73 21.79 -6.45
C ARG A 21 -6.63 23.32 -6.37
N SER A 22 -6.34 24.00 -7.47
CA SER A 22 -6.28 25.46 -7.53
C SER A 22 -7.65 26.14 -7.42
N ARG A 23 -8.73 25.36 -7.58
CA ARG A 23 -10.12 25.84 -7.56
C ARG A 23 -10.87 25.46 -6.26
N ASN A 24 -10.17 24.99 -5.24
CA ASN A 24 -10.76 24.51 -3.98
C ASN A 24 -11.82 23.41 -4.17
N ILE A 25 -11.62 22.56 -5.18
CA ILE A 25 -12.48 21.40 -5.43
C ILE A 25 -11.77 20.15 -4.89
N SER A 26 -12.47 19.37 -4.07
CA SER A 26 -11.98 18.08 -3.55
C SER A 26 -12.66 16.94 -4.31
N MET A 27 -11.88 15.94 -4.67
CA MET A 27 -12.37 14.71 -5.30
C MET A 27 -12.04 13.52 -4.39
N VAL A 28 -13.03 12.67 -4.12
CA VAL A 28 -12.88 11.44 -3.33
C VAL A 28 -13.33 10.26 -4.20
N PRO A 29 -12.41 9.60 -4.93
CA PRO A 29 -12.72 8.37 -5.64
C PRO A 29 -12.79 7.20 -4.66
N ILE A 30 -13.82 6.37 -4.79
CA ILE A 30 -13.97 5.12 -4.04
C ILE A 30 -13.75 3.97 -5.01
N LEU A 31 -12.75 3.15 -4.74
CA LEU A 31 -12.35 2.01 -5.56
C LEU A 31 -12.47 0.73 -4.75
N GLN A 32 -12.96 -0.33 -5.35
CA GLN A 32 -13.03 -1.64 -4.70
C GLN A 32 -11.68 -2.38 -4.74
N SER A 33 -10.84 -2.08 -5.73
CA SER A 33 -9.51 -2.67 -5.87
C SER A 33 -8.61 -1.85 -6.81
N ILE A 34 -7.31 -2.01 -6.66
CA ILE A 34 -6.32 -1.44 -7.59
C ILE A 34 -6.46 -2.03 -9.00
N ALA A 35 -6.88 -3.29 -9.12
CA ALA A 35 -7.14 -3.91 -10.42
C ALA A 35 -8.24 -3.16 -11.20
N GLN A 36 -9.28 -2.66 -10.51
CA GLN A 36 -10.29 -1.81 -11.14
C GLN A 36 -9.72 -0.47 -11.58
N ALA A 37 -8.88 0.16 -10.76
CA ALA A 37 -8.22 1.42 -11.14
C ALA A 37 -7.41 1.25 -12.43
N LYS A 38 -6.62 0.17 -12.53
CA LYS A 38 -5.83 -0.17 -13.73
C LYS A 38 -6.71 -0.44 -14.95
N ALA A 39 -7.87 -1.08 -14.78
CA ALA A 39 -8.81 -1.34 -15.87
C ALA A 39 -9.50 -0.06 -16.38
N ILE A 40 -9.80 0.87 -15.47
CA ILE A 40 -10.43 2.15 -15.83
C ILE A 40 -9.44 3.08 -16.51
N TYR A 41 -8.22 3.17 -15.97
CA TYR A 41 -7.16 4.06 -16.42
C TYR A 41 -5.95 3.24 -16.88
N PRO A 42 -5.95 2.72 -18.12
CA PRO A 42 -4.83 1.98 -18.69
C PRO A 42 -3.61 2.90 -18.89
N ASN A 43 -2.46 2.29 -19.23
CA ASN A 43 -1.22 3.00 -19.52
C ASN A 43 -0.73 3.89 -18.38
N GLU A 44 -0.70 3.34 -17.15
CA GLU A 44 -0.17 4.01 -15.95
C GLU A 44 -0.93 5.29 -15.53
N LYS A 45 -2.01 5.65 -16.20
CA LYS A 45 -2.83 6.81 -15.84
C LYS A 45 -3.45 6.69 -14.45
N TRP A 46 -3.67 5.47 -13.98
CA TRP A 46 -4.15 5.19 -12.61
C TRP A 46 -3.09 5.62 -11.57
N GLU A 47 -1.79 5.49 -11.87
CA GLU A 47 -0.71 5.95 -10.99
C GLU A 47 -0.73 7.47 -10.87
N ILE A 48 -0.83 8.17 -12.00
CA ILE A 48 -0.97 9.63 -12.02
C ILE A 48 -2.18 10.08 -11.17
N MET A 49 -3.28 9.33 -11.22
CA MET A 49 -4.45 9.62 -10.40
C MET A 49 -4.12 9.44 -8.91
N MET A 50 -3.47 8.35 -8.53
CA MET A 50 -3.11 8.07 -7.12
C MET A 50 -2.09 9.06 -6.59
N ASP A 51 -1.10 9.45 -7.37
CA ASP A 51 -0.07 10.43 -7.01
C ASP A 51 -0.65 11.83 -6.73
N ASN A 52 -1.76 12.16 -7.36
CA ASN A 52 -2.45 13.44 -7.12
C ASN A 52 -3.39 13.39 -5.90
N MET A 53 -3.58 12.25 -5.25
CA MET A 53 -4.38 12.16 -4.03
C MET A 53 -3.59 12.61 -2.81
N ALA A 54 -4.19 13.46 -1.99
CA ALA A 54 -3.56 13.93 -0.75
C ALA A 54 -3.54 12.87 0.35
N ALA A 55 -4.46 11.92 0.30
CA ALA A 55 -4.57 10.82 1.24
C ALA A 55 -5.19 9.58 0.57
N VAL A 56 -4.78 8.42 1.03
CA VAL A 56 -5.36 7.14 0.67
C VAL A 56 -5.86 6.47 1.94
N VAL A 57 -7.15 6.12 1.96
CA VAL A 57 -7.76 5.40 3.08
C VAL A 57 -8.08 3.98 2.61
N PHE A 58 -7.51 3.00 3.29
CA PHE A 58 -7.77 1.59 3.00
C PHE A 58 -8.76 1.02 4.03
N LEU A 59 -9.95 0.68 3.58
CA LEU A 59 -11.04 0.14 4.41
C LEU A 59 -11.15 -1.39 4.35
N GLY A 60 -10.15 -2.05 3.78
CA GLY A 60 -10.17 -3.48 3.54
C GLY A 60 -10.46 -3.83 2.08
N SER A 61 -10.18 -5.06 1.71
CA SER A 61 -10.47 -5.61 0.39
C SER A 61 -10.69 -7.11 0.47
N GLY A 62 -11.26 -7.68 -0.60
CA GLY A 62 -11.47 -9.13 -0.69
C GLY A 62 -10.14 -9.90 -0.57
N PRO A 63 -10.15 -11.12 0.00
CA PRO A 63 -8.93 -11.90 0.29
C PRO A 63 -8.12 -12.28 -0.97
N GLN A 64 -8.71 -12.17 -2.15
CA GLN A 64 -8.07 -12.45 -3.44
C GLN A 64 -7.49 -11.21 -4.14
N ALA A 65 -7.64 -10.02 -3.56
CA ALA A 65 -7.18 -8.75 -4.14
C ALA A 65 -5.66 -8.55 -3.95
N LYS A 66 -4.83 -9.44 -4.50
CA LYS A 66 -3.36 -9.43 -4.34
C LYS A 66 -2.73 -8.08 -4.68
N SER A 67 -3.05 -7.53 -5.85
CA SER A 67 -2.49 -6.25 -6.31
C SER A 67 -2.80 -5.08 -5.35
N THR A 68 -3.96 -5.12 -4.69
CA THR A 68 -4.31 -4.12 -3.68
C THR A 68 -3.48 -4.30 -2.41
N HIS A 69 -3.33 -5.55 -1.93
CA HIS A 69 -2.52 -5.82 -0.73
C HIS A 69 -1.05 -5.47 -0.94
N GLU A 70 -0.49 -5.77 -2.12
CA GLU A 70 0.86 -5.42 -2.50
C GLU A 70 1.05 -3.91 -2.55
N TYR A 71 0.15 -3.19 -3.22
CA TYR A 71 0.17 -1.74 -3.32
C TYR A 71 0.14 -1.06 -1.94
N ILE A 72 -0.77 -1.47 -1.05
CA ILE A 72 -0.86 -0.91 0.30
C ILE A 72 0.40 -1.22 1.11
N SER A 73 0.92 -2.46 1.04
CA SER A 73 2.16 -2.84 1.71
C SER A 73 3.37 -2.00 1.25
N GLU A 74 3.45 -1.71 -0.04
CA GLU A 74 4.51 -0.87 -0.62
C GLU A 74 4.36 0.60 -0.25
N THR A 75 3.13 1.11 -0.28
CA THR A 75 2.82 2.49 0.11
C THR A 75 3.16 2.77 1.57
N LEU A 76 2.95 1.81 2.47
CA LEU A 76 3.33 1.92 3.88
C LEU A 76 4.84 1.94 4.08
N GLY A 77 5.60 1.36 3.16
CA GLY A 77 7.06 1.33 3.19
C GLY A 77 7.64 0.34 4.21
N ASN A 78 8.90 0.60 4.56
CA ASN A 78 9.70 -0.28 5.41
C ASN A 78 10.10 0.43 6.70
N ALA A 79 10.29 -0.35 7.76
CA ALA A 79 10.91 0.09 9.01
C ALA A 79 12.23 -0.63 9.23
N THR A 80 13.16 0.05 9.87
CA THR A 80 14.40 -0.57 10.30
C THR A 80 14.19 -1.20 11.67
N ALA A 81 14.41 -2.52 11.78
CA ALA A 81 14.38 -3.25 13.04
C ALA A 81 15.75 -3.74 13.41
N ASP A 82 16.08 -3.69 14.70
CA ASP A 82 17.30 -4.28 15.24
C ASP A 82 17.12 -5.79 15.32
N LYS A 83 17.97 -6.52 14.59
CA LYS A 83 18.01 -7.97 14.62
C LYS A 83 19.16 -8.40 15.53
N ARG A 84 18.83 -9.18 16.54
CA ARG A 84 19.79 -9.84 17.40
C ARG A 84 19.91 -11.30 16.97
N ASP A 85 21.11 -11.68 16.55
CA ASP A 85 21.44 -13.07 16.25
C ASP A 85 22.31 -13.62 17.39
N ASP A 86 21.73 -14.52 18.19
CA ASP A 86 22.44 -15.26 19.24
C ASP A 86 22.91 -16.59 18.65
N ARG A 87 24.23 -16.74 18.43
CA ARG A 87 24.82 -18.02 18.05
C ARG A 87 25.46 -18.65 19.25
N MET A 88 24.88 -19.75 19.73
CA MET A 88 25.51 -20.64 20.69
C MET A 88 26.17 -21.81 19.96
N SER A 89 27.49 -21.93 20.02
CA SER A 89 28.19 -23.11 19.57
C SER A 89 28.47 -24.01 20.79
N PHE A 90 27.96 -25.23 20.77
CA PHE A 90 28.22 -26.25 21.76
C PHE A 90 29.44 -27.09 21.30
N GLY A 91 30.58 -26.97 21.98
CA GLY A 91 31.81 -27.72 21.72
C GLY A 91 32.86 -27.44 22.78
N VAL A 92 34.01 -28.11 22.71
CA VAL A 92 35.11 -27.99 23.67
C VAL A 92 35.65 -26.55 23.78
N ASN A 93 35.37 -25.69 22.79
CA ASN A 93 35.55 -24.24 22.85
C ASN A 93 34.17 -23.57 22.62
N SER A 94 33.39 -23.43 23.69
CA SER A 94 32.13 -22.70 23.62
C SER A 94 32.41 -21.21 23.51
N SER A 95 32.06 -20.62 22.37
CA SER A 95 31.99 -19.17 22.16
C SER A 95 30.53 -18.74 21.98
N SER A 96 30.14 -17.72 22.68
CA SER A 96 28.87 -17.03 22.44
C SER A 96 29.19 -15.75 21.69
N ASP A 97 28.75 -15.66 20.45
CA ASP A 97 28.85 -14.45 19.63
C ASP A 97 27.49 -13.76 19.56
N LEU A 98 27.45 -12.53 20.05
CA LEU A 98 26.30 -11.64 19.97
C LEU A 98 26.50 -10.70 18.78
N SER A 99 25.74 -10.89 17.73
CA SER A 99 25.78 -9.99 16.57
C SER A 99 24.51 -9.17 16.52
N TYR A 100 24.67 -7.86 16.44
CA TYR A 100 23.58 -6.92 16.21
C TYR A 100 23.63 -6.46 14.76
N SER A 101 22.57 -6.71 14.02
CA SER A 101 22.42 -6.23 12.66
C SER A 101 21.10 -5.46 12.51
N LYS A 102 21.08 -4.47 11.62
CA LYS A 102 19.83 -3.78 11.25
C LYS A 102 19.22 -4.50 10.06
N ALA A 103 17.97 -4.89 10.20
CA ALA A 103 17.19 -5.49 9.12
C ALA A 103 16.08 -4.53 8.69
N GLU A 104 15.92 -4.39 7.39
CA GLU A 104 14.81 -3.67 6.82
C GLU A 104 13.60 -4.62 6.74
N LEU A 105 12.51 -4.24 7.37
CA LEU A 105 11.27 -5.01 7.42
C LEU A 105 10.12 -4.16 6.90
N LYS A 106 9.25 -4.75 6.10
CA LYS A 106 8.00 -4.09 5.69
C LYS A 106 7.17 -3.76 6.92
N LEU A 107 6.66 -2.52 7.03
CA LEU A 107 5.75 -2.11 8.11
C LEU A 107 4.54 -3.04 8.19
N MET A 108 3.95 -3.37 7.04
CA MET A 108 2.94 -4.43 6.93
C MET A 108 3.22 -5.26 5.68
N THR A 109 3.30 -6.57 5.85
CA THR A 109 3.39 -7.48 4.72
C THR A 109 2.04 -7.58 4.00
N PRO A 110 1.98 -7.92 2.70
CA PRO A 110 0.71 -8.13 1.99
C PRO A 110 -0.22 -9.14 2.68
N GLY A 111 0.37 -10.14 3.37
CA GLY A 111 -0.38 -11.12 4.16
C GLY A 111 -1.03 -10.54 5.43
N GLN A 112 -0.41 -9.54 6.05
CA GLN A 112 -0.99 -8.80 7.17
C GLN A 112 -2.09 -7.87 6.71
N VAL A 113 -1.86 -7.11 5.62
CA VAL A 113 -2.89 -6.26 4.99
C VAL A 113 -4.14 -7.07 4.65
N ARG A 114 -3.97 -8.27 4.08
CA ARG A 114 -5.08 -9.18 3.76
C ARG A 114 -5.91 -9.60 4.97
N ARG A 115 -5.27 -9.73 6.14
CA ARG A 115 -5.92 -10.22 7.39
C ARG A 115 -6.40 -9.10 8.28
N MET A 116 -6.24 -7.85 7.85
CA MET A 116 -6.69 -6.70 8.63
C MET A 116 -8.20 -6.78 8.84
N PRO A 117 -8.67 -6.70 10.09
CA PRO A 117 -10.10 -6.76 10.37
C PRO A 117 -10.80 -5.50 9.83
N PRO A 118 -12.09 -5.59 9.43
CA PRO A 118 -12.82 -4.47 8.84
C PRO A 118 -13.10 -3.32 9.83
N THR A 119 -12.74 -3.50 11.09
CA THR A 119 -12.85 -2.48 12.14
C THR A 119 -11.58 -1.64 12.30
N GLU A 120 -10.51 -2.00 11.60
CA GLU A 120 -9.23 -1.30 11.59
C GLU A 120 -8.98 -0.72 10.18
N CYS A 121 -8.56 0.52 10.10
CA CYS A 121 -8.19 1.21 8.87
C CYS A 121 -6.95 2.09 9.10
#